data_69a8315cf686e73e8fe940167ab21ecb
#
_entry.id   69a8315cf686e73e8fe940167ab21ecb
#
_cell.length_a   1.000
_cell.length_b   1.000
_cell.length_c   1.000
_cell.angle_alpha   90.00
_cell.angle_beta   90.00
_cell.angle_gamma   90.00
#
_symmetry.space_group_name_H-M   'P 1'
#
loop_
_entity.id
_entity.type
_entity.pdbx_description
1 polymer ?
#
loop_
_entity_poly.entity_id
_entity_poly.type
_entity_poly.pdbx_seq_one_letter_code
_entity_poly.pdbx_strand_id
1 'polypeptide(L)'
;LFFSKHELKLRRKRTIAAVVCMVIVLGVYWILTRPQKAAPEMPTVIVEPVIKDDVEIFGEYVGRIRAQQFVEVRARVEGYLENMLFAEGTYVNKNQVLFVINQDQYRAKADKARAQLKKDEAQALKAERDLKRIRPLYEQNAASQLDLDNAEAAYESAVATVAMSEADLAQAELELGYTIVRSPLAGHISERNVDLGTLVGPGGKSLLATVVKSDTVLVDFSMTALDYLKSKERNINLGQQDSTRSWQP
;
A
#
# COMPACT_ATOMS: atom_id res chain seq x y z
N LEU A 1 124.12 55.41 -35.04
CA LEU A 1 123.10 54.73 -34.24
C LEU A 1 121.73 55.36 -34.41
N PHE A 2 121.15 55.08 -35.51
CA PHE A 2 119.72 55.45 -35.73
C PHE A 2 118.94 54.15 -36.02
N PHE A 3 118.17 53.69 -35.09
CA PHE A 3 117.16 52.73 -35.40
C PHE A 3 115.76 53.34 -35.10
N SER A 4 115.03 53.34 -36.12
CA SER A 4 113.88 54.04 -36.54
C SER A 4 112.62 53.87 -35.61
N LYS A 5 112.04 55.05 -35.14
CA LYS A 5 110.76 55.16 -34.49
C LYS A 5 109.58 54.63 -35.32
N HIS A 6 109.84 54.18 -36.54
CA HIS A 6 108.83 53.62 -37.47
C HIS A 6 108.45 52.19 -37.22
N GLU A 7 109.38 51.37 -36.80
CA GLU A 7 109.17 49.95 -36.53
C GLU A 7 108.32 49.73 -35.25
N LEU A 8 108.49 50.52 -34.22
CA LEU A 8 107.69 50.47 -32.99
C LEU A 8 106.20 50.86 -33.21
N LYS A 9 105.88 51.77 -34.11
CA LYS A 9 104.49 52.16 -34.44
C LYS A 9 103.81 51.03 -35.27
N LEU A 10 104.49 50.33 -36.10
CA LEU A 10 103.92 49.26 -36.90
C LEU A 10 103.66 47.99 -36.03
N ARG A 11 104.51 47.67 -35.07
CA ARG A 11 104.28 46.55 -34.12
C ARG A 11 103.14 46.87 -33.24
N ARG A 12 103.01 48.12 -32.73
CA ARG A 12 101.90 48.50 -31.85
C ARG A 12 100.51 48.53 -32.57
N LYS A 13 100.47 48.84 -33.86
CA LYS A 13 99.28 48.78 -34.68
C LYS A 13 98.88 47.29 -34.97
N ARG A 14 99.89 46.42 -35.21
CA ARG A 14 99.64 44.97 -35.40
C ARG A 14 99.18 44.28 -34.13
N THR A 15 99.70 44.65 -32.97
CA THR A 15 99.24 44.10 -31.68
C THR A 15 97.81 44.59 -31.32
N ILE A 16 97.54 45.84 -31.61
CA ILE A 16 96.19 46.40 -31.43
C ILE A 16 95.18 45.70 -32.38
N ALA A 17 95.55 45.49 -33.62
CA ALA A 17 94.67 44.75 -34.56
C ALA A 17 94.44 43.30 -34.16
N ALA A 18 95.50 42.65 -33.66
CA ALA A 18 95.36 41.27 -33.16
C ALA A 18 94.47 41.18 -31.93
N VAL A 19 94.58 42.11 -31.00
CA VAL A 19 93.70 42.14 -29.82
C VAL A 19 92.22 42.41 -30.20
N VAL A 20 92.02 43.33 -31.18
CA VAL A 20 90.67 43.66 -31.67
C VAL A 20 90.08 42.42 -32.37
N CYS A 21 90.82 41.70 -33.19
CA CYS A 21 90.37 40.48 -33.82
C CYS A 21 90.07 39.42 -32.77
N MET A 22 90.91 39.32 -31.73
CA MET A 22 90.66 38.31 -30.64
C MET A 22 89.38 38.65 -29.89
N VAL A 23 89.07 39.91 -29.58
CA VAL A 23 87.85 40.33 -28.93
C VAL A 23 86.62 40.06 -29.80
N ILE A 24 86.75 40.32 -31.13
CA ILE A 24 85.71 40.03 -32.08
C ILE A 24 85.42 38.49 -32.14
N VAL A 25 86.48 37.72 -32.22
CA VAL A 25 86.31 36.22 -32.22
C VAL A 25 85.72 35.71 -30.93
N LEU A 26 86.15 36.25 -29.78
CA LEU A 26 85.57 35.94 -28.48
C LEU A 26 84.08 36.39 -28.36
N GLY A 27 83.77 37.53 -28.89
CA GLY A 27 82.39 38.04 -28.95
C GLY A 27 81.48 37.20 -29.81
N VAL A 28 81.97 36.82 -31.00
CA VAL A 28 81.23 35.87 -31.89
C VAL A 28 81.06 34.49 -31.24
N TYR A 29 82.14 34.01 -30.62
CA TYR A 29 82.11 32.71 -29.89
C TYR A 29 81.05 32.80 -28.73
N TRP A 30 81.01 33.90 -28.00
CA TRP A 30 80.06 34.08 -26.89
C TRP A 30 78.60 34.21 -27.39
N ILE A 31 78.37 34.82 -28.57
CA ILE A 31 77.03 34.92 -29.18
C ILE A 31 76.60 33.56 -29.71
N LEU A 32 77.52 32.77 -30.31
CA LEU A 32 77.22 31.43 -30.82
C LEU A 32 77.03 30.37 -29.72
N THR A 33 77.66 30.57 -28.55
CA THR A 33 77.56 29.66 -27.42
C THR A 33 76.49 30.05 -26.41
N ARG A 34 75.73 31.12 -26.68
CA ARG A 34 74.59 31.44 -25.79
C ARG A 34 73.62 30.29 -25.81
N PRO A 35 73.34 29.64 -24.65
CA PRO A 35 72.32 28.61 -24.58
C PRO A 35 70.98 29.26 -25.01
N GLN A 36 70.44 28.77 -26.12
CA GLN A 36 69.12 29.15 -26.57
C GLN A 36 68.18 28.71 -25.47
N LYS A 37 67.53 29.70 -24.77
CA LYS A 37 66.49 29.38 -23.79
C LYS A 37 65.48 28.50 -24.52
N ALA A 38 65.40 27.23 -24.15
CA ALA A 38 64.35 26.36 -24.61
C ALA A 38 63.01 27.04 -24.32
N ALA A 39 62.18 27.17 -25.35
CA ALA A 39 60.81 27.64 -25.15
C ALA A 39 60.15 26.73 -24.10
N PRO A 40 59.42 27.31 -23.14
CA PRO A 40 58.72 26.46 -22.16
C PRO A 40 57.86 25.46 -22.92
N GLU A 41 58.10 24.14 -22.70
CA GLU A 41 57.23 23.09 -23.22
C GLU A 41 55.85 23.35 -22.65
N MET A 42 54.90 23.67 -23.51
CA MET A 42 53.49 23.80 -23.11
C MET A 42 53.05 22.40 -22.66
N PRO A 43 52.48 22.31 -21.45
CA PRO A 43 51.98 21.00 -20.96
C PRO A 43 50.92 20.46 -21.92
N THR A 44 51.17 19.27 -22.42
CA THR A 44 50.18 18.57 -23.24
C THR A 44 49.06 18.07 -22.34
N VAL A 45 47.85 18.60 -22.52
CA VAL A 45 46.67 18.19 -21.80
C VAL A 45 45.90 17.23 -22.68
N ILE A 46 45.65 16.02 -22.14
CA ILE A 46 44.75 15.07 -22.79
C ILE A 46 43.33 15.54 -22.55
N VAL A 47 42.61 15.85 -23.62
CA VAL A 47 41.18 16.21 -23.56
C VAL A 47 40.36 15.07 -24.13
N GLU A 48 39.37 14.64 -23.40
CA GLU A 48 38.36 13.70 -23.88
C GLU A 48 37.10 14.46 -24.26
N PRO A 49 36.38 14.01 -25.29
CA PRO A 49 35.10 14.63 -25.64
C PRO A 49 34.08 14.40 -24.51
N VAL A 50 33.34 15.44 -24.16
CA VAL A 50 32.23 15.33 -23.18
C VAL A 50 31.11 14.51 -23.82
N ILE A 51 30.86 13.35 -23.23
CA ILE A 51 29.70 12.52 -23.59
C ILE A 51 28.50 13.06 -22.84
N LYS A 52 27.45 13.41 -23.59
CA LYS A 52 26.14 13.76 -23.02
C LYS A 52 25.34 12.48 -22.92
N ASP A 53 25.08 12.04 -21.70
CA ASP A 53 24.27 10.86 -21.42
C ASP A 53 23.17 11.22 -20.42
N ASP A 54 22.05 10.49 -20.49
CA ASP A 54 20.95 10.67 -19.54
C ASP A 54 21.28 9.90 -18.26
N VAL A 55 21.46 10.62 -17.17
CA VAL A 55 21.73 10.04 -15.85
C VAL A 55 20.47 10.03 -15.02
N GLU A 56 20.02 8.84 -14.64
CA GLU A 56 18.93 8.69 -13.69
C GLU A 56 19.41 9.09 -12.28
N ILE A 57 18.70 10.05 -11.69
CA ILE A 57 19.01 10.54 -10.35
C ILE A 57 17.96 9.98 -9.39
N PHE A 58 18.39 9.10 -8.51
CA PHE A 58 17.54 8.50 -7.47
C PHE A 58 17.63 9.31 -6.17
N GLY A 59 16.47 9.50 -5.53
CA GLY A 59 16.40 9.99 -4.15
C GLY A 59 16.13 8.81 -3.21
N GLU A 60 16.84 8.76 -2.09
CA GLU A 60 16.65 7.75 -1.06
C GLU A 60 15.84 8.34 0.10
N TYR A 61 14.71 7.72 0.43
CA TYR A 61 13.80 8.19 1.47
C TYR A 61 13.42 7.04 2.39
N VAL A 62 13.39 7.31 3.70
CA VAL A 62 12.90 6.36 4.68
C VAL A 62 11.37 6.41 4.70
N GLY A 63 10.72 5.28 4.51
CA GLY A 63 9.27 5.16 4.50
C GLY A 63 8.77 3.98 5.32
N ARG A 64 7.46 3.96 5.56
CA ARG A 64 6.74 2.85 6.19
C ARG A 64 5.81 2.20 5.18
N ILE A 65 5.88 0.88 5.12
CA ILE A 65 4.94 0.10 4.33
C ILE A 65 3.76 -0.24 5.23
N ARG A 66 2.54 0.01 4.76
CA ARG A 66 1.31 -0.45 5.40
C ARG A 66 0.39 -1.12 4.38
N ALA A 67 -0.42 -2.02 4.85
CA ALA A 67 -1.43 -2.64 4.01
C ALA A 67 -2.49 -1.62 3.58
N GLN A 68 -2.97 -1.74 2.36
CA GLN A 68 -4.08 -0.91 1.86
C GLN A 68 -5.38 -1.18 2.62
N GLN A 69 -5.62 -2.44 2.98
CA GLN A 69 -6.81 -2.86 3.73
C GLN A 69 -6.40 -3.85 4.82
N PHE A 70 -6.93 -3.65 6.00
CA PHE A 70 -6.92 -4.62 7.07
C PHE A 70 -8.29 -4.65 7.74
N VAL A 71 -8.70 -5.82 8.19
CA VAL A 71 -9.98 -6.01 8.86
C VAL A 71 -9.79 -6.85 10.11
N GLU A 72 -10.30 -6.35 11.20
CA GLU A 72 -10.37 -7.07 12.46
C GLU A 72 -11.53 -8.06 12.42
N VAL A 73 -11.22 -9.33 12.59
CA VAL A 73 -12.20 -10.40 12.73
C VAL A 73 -12.62 -10.47 14.19
N ARG A 74 -13.87 -10.13 14.46
CA ARG A 74 -14.41 -10.05 15.81
C ARG A 74 -15.59 -10.99 16.02
N ALA A 75 -15.69 -11.56 17.24
CA ALA A 75 -16.86 -12.31 17.65
C ALA A 75 -18.09 -11.38 17.77
N ARG A 76 -19.20 -11.79 17.15
CA ARG A 76 -20.49 -11.07 17.18
C ARG A 76 -21.46 -11.65 18.20
N VAL A 77 -21.21 -12.89 18.63
CA VAL A 77 -22.01 -13.62 19.61
C VAL A 77 -21.11 -14.14 20.71
N GLU A 78 -21.68 -14.36 21.89
CA GLU A 78 -20.97 -14.87 23.05
C GLU A 78 -20.93 -16.41 23.05
N GLY A 79 -19.78 -16.98 23.38
CA GLY A 79 -19.63 -18.43 23.50
C GLY A 79 -18.16 -18.84 23.58
N TYR A 80 -17.97 -20.13 23.87
CA TYR A 80 -16.62 -20.70 23.91
C TYR A 80 -16.09 -20.95 22.49
N LEU A 81 -14.84 -20.60 22.25
CA LEU A 81 -14.17 -20.84 20.97
C LEU A 81 -13.80 -22.33 20.87
N GLU A 82 -14.46 -23.06 19.96
CA GLU A 82 -14.27 -24.52 19.84
C GLU A 82 -13.18 -24.88 18.84
N ASN A 83 -13.21 -24.26 17.67
CA ASN A 83 -12.31 -24.63 16.58
C ASN A 83 -11.69 -23.42 15.91
N MET A 84 -10.44 -23.60 15.46
CA MET A 84 -9.71 -22.72 14.56
C MET A 84 -9.34 -23.51 13.31
N LEU A 85 -9.73 -23.02 12.13
CA LEU A 85 -9.64 -23.74 10.86
C LEU A 85 -8.66 -23.07 9.88
N PHE A 86 -7.60 -22.46 10.39
CA PHE A 86 -6.53 -21.87 9.61
C PHE A 86 -5.20 -22.05 10.34
N ALA A 87 -4.09 -21.88 9.62
CA ALA A 87 -2.77 -21.73 10.21
C ALA A 87 -2.40 -20.23 10.28
N GLU A 88 -1.80 -19.80 11.38
CA GLU A 88 -1.37 -18.42 11.59
C GLU A 88 -0.37 -17.99 10.52
N GLY A 89 -0.47 -16.74 10.06
CA GLY A 89 0.38 -16.20 9.00
C GLY A 89 0.07 -16.68 7.59
N THR A 90 -0.92 -17.58 7.39
CA THR A 90 -1.25 -18.11 6.07
C THR A 90 -2.23 -17.22 5.31
N TYR A 91 -2.31 -17.44 4.01
CA TYR A 91 -3.30 -16.80 3.15
C TYR A 91 -4.66 -17.45 3.30
N VAL A 92 -5.70 -16.64 3.50
CA VAL A 92 -7.09 -17.08 3.61
C VAL A 92 -7.94 -16.42 2.53
N ASN A 93 -8.94 -17.18 2.04
CA ASN A 93 -9.86 -16.68 1.03
C ASN A 93 -11.04 -15.93 1.68
N LYS A 94 -11.66 -15.04 0.91
CA LYS A 94 -12.92 -14.42 1.32
C LYS A 94 -13.99 -15.48 1.59
N ASN A 95 -14.74 -15.32 2.68
CA ASN A 95 -15.76 -16.26 3.20
C ASN A 95 -15.20 -17.61 3.72
N GLN A 96 -13.88 -17.81 3.75
CA GLN A 96 -13.30 -18.98 4.40
C GLN A 96 -13.65 -18.98 5.89
N VAL A 97 -14.03 -20.15 6.41
CA VAL A 97 -14.29 -20.31 7.86
C VAL A 97 -12.98 -20.24 8.61
N LEU A 98 -12.92 -19.36 9.59
CA LEU A 98 -11.74 -19.14 10.43
C LEU A 98 -11.91 -19.74 11.82
N PHE A 99 -13.02 -19.42 12.46
CA PHE A 99 -13.32 -19.89 13.82
C PHE A 99 -14.73 -20.43 13.92
N VAL A 100 -14.93 -21.34 14.86
CA VAL A 100 -16.23 -21.87 15.25
C VAL A 100 -16.41 -21.63 16.74
N ILE A 101 -17.47 -20.89 17.09
CA ILE A 101 -17.92 -20.68 18.46
C ILE A 101 -18.96 -21.76 18.78
N ASN A 102 -19.04 -22.22 20.02
CA ASN A 102 -20.03 -23.24 20.43
C ASN A 102 -21.43 -22.88 19.94
N GLN A 103 -22.03 -23.84 19.22
CA GLN A 103 -23.29 -23.65 18.52
C GLN A 103 -24.52 -24.17 19.28
N ASP A 104 -24.33 -24.97 20.31
CA ASP A 104 -25.41 -25.76 20.89
C ASP A 104 -26.60 -24.94 21.36
N GLN A 105 -26.31 -23.85 22.09
CA GLN A 105 -27.37 -22.94 22.56
C GLN A 105 -28.09 -22.20 21.42
N TYR A 106 -27.35 -21.81 20.37
CA TYR A 106 -27.92 -21.08 19.23
C TYR A 106 -28.72 -22.00 18.33
N ARG A 107 -28.27 -23.25 18.15
CA ARG A 107 -29.00 -24.29 17.43
C ARG A 107 -30.32 -24.59 18.14
N ALA A 108 -30.28 -24.82 19.47
CA ALA A 108 -31.48 -25.07 20.27
C ALA A 108 -32.45 -23.85 20.20
N LYS A 109 -31.94 -22.64 20.20
CA LYS A 109 -32.77 -21.42 20.04
C LYS A 109 -33.44 -21.36 18.67
N ALA A 110 -32.71 -21.62 17.59
CA ALA A 110 -33.25 -21.65 16.23
C ALA A 110 -34.29 -22.77 16.06
N ASP A 111 -34.02 -23.97 16.61
CA ASP A 111 -34.96 -25.09 16.54
C ASP A 111 -36.26 -24.81 17.32
N LYS A 112 -36.15 -24.13 18.48
CA LYS A 112 -37.33 -23.65 19.25
C LYS A 112 -38.16 -22.65 18.45
N ALA A 113 -37.49 -21.64 17.82
CA ALA A 113 -38.20 -20.65 17.00
C ALA A 113 -38.86 -21.30 15.78
N ARG A 114 -38.19 -22.28 15.15
CA ARG A 114 -38.73 -23.04 14.02
C ARG A 114 -39.98 -23.87 14.44
N ALA A 115 -39.95 -24.46 15.61
CA ALA A 115 -41.10 -25.19 16.15
C ALA A 115 -42.27 -24.27 16.48
N GLN A 116 -41.99 -23.03 16.99
CA GLN A 116 -43.00 -22.06 17.25
C GLN A 116 -43.67 -21.57 15.94
N LEU A 117 -42.87 -21.27 14.91
CA LEU A 117 -43.40 -20.90 13.59
C LEU A 117 -44.33 -21.98 13.03
N LYS A 118 -43.98 -23.26 13.08
CA LYS A 118 -44.83 -24.37 12.62
C LYS A 118 -46.14 -24.42 13.38
N LYS A 119 -46.14 -24.15 14.68
CA LYS A 119 -47.35 -24.09 15.49
C LYS A 119 -48.27 -22.94 15.05
N ASP A 120 -47.69 -21.74 14.79
CA ASP A 120 -48.46 -20.56 14.43
C ASP A 120 -48.97 -20.66 12.99
N GLU A 121 -48.19 -21.25 12.05
CA GLU A 121 -48.67 -21.61 10.72
C GLU A 121 -49.88 -22.58 10.76
N ALA A 122 -49.85 -23.56 11.64
CA ALA A 122 -51.00 -24.48 11.83
C ALA A 122 -52.24 -23.73 12.37
N GLN A 123 -52.01 -22.75 13.26
CA GLN A 123 -53.11 -21.92 13.77
C GLN A 123 -53.68 -21.00 12.68
N ALA A 124 -52.85 -20.40 11.87
CA ALA A 124 -53.25 -19.56 10.71
C ALA A 124 -54.03 -20.39 9.68
N LEU A 125 -53.56 -21.59 9.39
CA LEU A 125 -54.26 -22.52 8.50
C LEU A 125 -55.63 -22.94 9.04
N LYS A 126 -55.75 -23.13 10.36
CA LYS A 126 -57.05 -23.38 11.01
C LYS A 126 -57.99 -22.16 10.81
N ALA A 127 -57.52 -20.96 11.12
CA ALA A 127 -58.33 -19.74 11.00
C ALA A 127 -58.74 -19.51 9.53
N GLU A 128 -57.84 -19.74 8.56
CA GLU A 128 -58.15 -19.67 7.15
C GLU A 128 -59.29 -20.64 6.74
N ARG A 129 -59.23 -21.90 7.21
CA ARG A 129 -60.26 -22.86 6.94
C ARG A 129 -61.60 -22.50 7.56
N ASP A 130 -61.59 -21.92 8.75
CA ASP A 130 -62.80 -21.50 9.42
C ASP A 130 -63.42 -20.28 8.67
N LEU A 131 -62.62 -19.30 8.23
CA LEU A 131 -63.08 -18.19 7.40
C LEU A 131 -63.65 -18.69 6.05
N LYS A 132 -62.94 -19.60 5.37
CA LYS A 132 -63.40 -20.22 4.10
C LYS A 132 -64.74 -20.98 4.29
N ARG A 133 -65.06 -21.44 5.47
CA ARG A 133 -66.33 -22.11 5.79
C ARG A 133 -67.43 -21.10 6.07
N ILE A 134 -67.16 -20.02 6.85
CA ILE A 134 -68.15 -19.05 7.29
C ILE A 134 -68.54 -18.10 6.16
N ARG A 135 -67.62 -17.68 5.29
CA ARG A 135 -67.91 -16.69 4.23
C ARG A 135 -69.04 -17.14 3.29
N PRO A 136 -69.11 -18.36 2.74
CA PRO A 136 -70.20 -18.77 1.88
C PRO A 136 -71.54 -18.98 2.66
N LEU A 137 -71.47 -19.34 3.96
CA LEU A 137 -72.66 -19.41 4.79
C LEU A 137 -73.29 -18.03 5.02
N TYR A 138 -72.50 -17.00 5.21
CA TYR A 138 -72.93 -15.62 5.30
C TYR A 138 -73.59 -15.14 3.98
N GLU A 139 -72.98 -15.44 2.84
CA GLU A 139 -73.51 -15.14 1.51
C GLU A 139 -74.89 -15.78 1.26
N GLN A 140 -75.15 -16.93 1.89
CA GLN A 140 -76.41 -17.67 1.85
C GLN A 140 -77.40 -17.26 2.99
N ASN A 141 -77.08 -16.21 3.78
CA ASN A 141 -77.81 -15.74 4.98
C ASN A 141 -77.94 -16.82 6.07
N ALA A 142 -76.99 -17.82 6.11
CA ALA A 142 -76.97 -18.90 7.11
C ALA A 142 -75.94 -18.63 8.23
N ALA A 143 -75.20 -17.51 8.21
CA ALA A 143 -74.33 -17.00 9.27
C ALA A 143 -74.56 -15.52 9.48
N SER A 144 -74.22 -14.99 10.67
CA SER A 144 -74.34 -13.55 10.98
C SER A 144 -73.14 -12.79 10.47
N GLN A 145 -73.31 -11.46 10.30
CA GLN A 145 -72.18 -10.52 10.01
C GLN A 145 -71.11 -10.62 11.10
N LEU A 146 -71.51 -10.73 12.36
CA LEU A 146 -70.59 -10.88 13.48
C LEU A 146 -69.71 -12.14 13.37
N ASP A 147 -70.26 -13.25 12.89
CA ASP A 147 -69.51 -14.50 12.72
C ASP A 147 -68.45 -14.30 11.61
N LEU A 148 -68.79 -13.64 10.52
CA LEU A 148 -67.82 -13.35 9.43
C LEU A 148 -66.73 -12.41 9.91
N ASP A 149 -67.08 -11.29 10.56
CA ASP A 149 -66.12 -10.31 11.10
C ASP A 149 -65.14 -10.98 12.09
N ASN A 150 -65.67 -11.83 12.97
CA ASN A 150 -64.83 -12.57 13.92
C ASN A 150 -63.88 -13.57 13.20
N ALA A 151 -64.33 -14.27 12.16
CA ALA A 151 -63.50 -15.17 11.42
C ALA A 151 -62.42 -14.44 10.61
N GLU A 152 -62.74 -13.29 10.03
CA GLU A 152 -61.78 -12.46 9.33
C GLU A 152 -60.73 -11.90 10.30
N ALA A 153 -61.12 -11.34 11.43
CA ALA A 153 -60.22 -10.82 12.46
C ALA A 153 -59.32 -11.93 13.05
N ALA A 154 -59.89 -13.14 13.26
CA ALA A 154 -59.09 -14.28 13.72
C ALA A 154 -58.04 -14.74 12.71
N TYR A 155 -58.38 -14.73 11.43
CA TYR A 155 -57.42 -15.06 10.36
C TYR A 155 -56.32 -13.97 10.23
N GLU A 156 -56.69 -12.71 10.19
CA GLU A 156 -55.73 -11.60 10.13
C GLU A 156 -54.75 -11.61 11.33
N SER A 157 -55.31 -11.84 12.53
CA SER A 157 -54.49 -11.97 13.75
C SER A 157 -53.53 -13.15 13.69
N ALA A 158 -53.97 -14.30 13.17
CA ALA A 158 -53.13 -15.46 13.02
C ALA A 158 -52.03 -15.27 11.98
N VAL A 159 -52.31 -14.60 10.86
CA VAL A 159 -51.33 -14.23 9.84
C VAL A 159 -50.28 -13.29 10.43
N ALA A 160 -50.69 -12.29 11.20
CA ALA A 160 -49.74 -11.39 11.87
C ALA A 160 -48.85 -12.14 12.89
N THR A 161 -49.38 -13.15 13.58
CA THR A 161 -48.60 -14.01 14.50
C THR A 161 -47.58 -14.83 13.76
N VAL A 162 -47.92 -15.39 12.59
CA VAL A 162 -46.93 -16.11 11.71
C VAL A 162 -45.79 -15.20 11.31
N ALA A 163 -46.10 -13.97 10.85
CA ALA A 163 -45.05 -13.01 10.45
C ALA A 163 -44.12 -12.66 11.62
N MET A 164 -44.65 -12.61 12.84
CA MET A 164 -43.83 -12.40 14.05
C MET A 164 -42.92 -13.59 14.33
N SER A 165 -43.42 -14.82 14.25
CA SER A 165 -42.64 -16.05 14.46
C SER A 165 -41.59 -16.26 13.33
N GLU A 166 -41.86 -15.86 12.11
CA GLU A 166 -40.88 -15.82 11.01
C GLU A 166 -39.72 -14.89 11.32
N ALA A 167 -40.03 -13.68 11.84
CA ALA A 167 -38.96 -12.73 12.22
C ALA A 167 -38.13 -13.26 13.40
N ASP A 168 -38.77 -13.90 14.39
CA ASP A 168 -38.05 -14.53 15.51
C ASP A 168 -37.14 -15.69 15.05
N LEU A 169 -37.60 -16.51 14.11
CA LEU A 169 -36.77 -17.54 13.50
C LEU A 169 -35.58 -16.95 12.75
N ALA A 170 -35.83 -15.95 11.92
CA ALA A 170 -34.76 -15.28 11.16
C ALA A 170 -33.70 -14.68 12.10
N GLN A 171 -34.09 -14.07 13.20
CA GLN A 171 -33.18 -13.58 14.25
C GLN A 171 -32.34 -14.70 14.86
N ALA A 172 -32.95 -15.83 15.21
CA ALA A 172 -32.26 -16.95 15.81
C ALA A 172 -31.29 -17.63 14.82
N GLU A 173 -31.65 -17.75 13.55
CA GLU A 173 -30.79 -18.26 12.50
C GLU A 173 -29.61 -17.34 12.20
N LEU A 174 -29.81 -16.02 12.25
CA LEU A 174 -28.74 -15.03 12.12
C LEU A 174 -27.73 -15.14 13.26
N GLU A 175 -28.18 -15.29 14.50
CA GLU A 175 -27.32 -15.51 15.66
C GLU A 175 -26.54 -16.83 15.54
N LEU A 176 -27.17 -17.89 15.10
CA LEU A 176 -26.51 -19.16 14.79
C LEU A 176 -25.47 -19.01 13.68
N GLY A 177 -25.79 -18.21 12.65
CA GLY A 177 -24.83 -17.89 11.58
C GLY A 177 -23.58 -17.18 12.07
N TYR A 178 -23.70 -16.31 13.07
CA TYR A 178 -22.57 -15.58 13.67
C TYR A 178 -21.63 -16.47 14.50
N THR A 179 -22.02 -17.69 14.86
CA THR A 179 -21.13 -18.65 15.52
C THR A 179 -20.04 -19.18 14.58
N ILE A 180 -20.26 -19.11 13.27
CA ILE A 180 -19.28 -19.48 12.25
C ILE A 180 -18.60 -18.20 11.75
N VAL A 181 -17.45 -17.90 12.28
CA VAL A 181 -16.70 -16.69 11.94
C VAL A 181 -15.93 -16.90 10.64
N ARG A 182 -16.21 -16.08 9.65
CA ARG A 182 -15.61 -16.15 8.31
C ARG A 182 -14.76 -14.92 8.01
N SER A 183 -13.79 -15.10 7.10
CA SER A 183 -12.99 -13.98 6.61
C SER A 183 -13.83 -13.03 5.75
N PRO A 184 -13.85 -11.73 6.04
CA PRO A 184 -14.57 -10.74 5.23
C PRO A 184 -13.85 -10.40 3.92
N LEU A 185 -12.51 -10.63 3.85
CA LEU A 185 -11.68 -10.39 2.68
C LEU A 185 -10.66 -11.52 2.48
N ALA A 186 -10.06 -11.58 1.30
CA ALA A 186 -8.94 -12.45 1.01
C ALA A 186 -7.63 -11.75 1.39
N GLY A 187 -6.70 -12.44 2.05
CA GLY A 187 -5.43 -11.88 2.50
C GLY A 187 -4.70 -12.77 3.50
N HIS A 188 -3.63 -12.26 4.08
CA HIS A 188 -2.89 -12.98 5.13
C HIS A 188 -3.54 -12.72 6.49
N ILE A 189 -3.79 -13.81 7.21
CA ILE A 189 -4.30 -13.74 8.57
C ILE A 189 -3.14 -13.62 9.57
N SER A 190 -3.32 -12.80 10.59
CA SER A 190 -2.37 -12.66 11.69
C SER A 190 -2.39 -13.90 12.62
N GLU A 191 -1.59 -13.82 13.67
CA GLU A 191 -1.76 -14.70 14.83
C GLU A 191 -3.13 -14.51 15.47
N ARG A 192 -3.59 -15.52 16.22
CA ARG A 192 -4.82 -15.45 17.03
C ARG A 192 -4.62 -14.56 18.25
N ASN A 193 -5.64 -13.80 18.60
CA ASN A 193 -5.65 -13.00 19.83
C ASN A 193 -6.29 -13.73 21.02
N VAL A 194 -6.89 -14.89 20.78
CA VAL A 194 -7.58 -15.70 21.79
C VAL A 194 -7.30 -17.18 21.58
N ASP A 195 -7.21 -17.93 22.67
CA ASP A 195 -6.98 -19.37 22.64
C ASP A 195 -8.30 -20.15 22.55
N LEU A 196 -8.22 -21.39 22.04
CA LEU A 196 -9.33 -22.33 22.03
C LEU A 196 -9.80 -22.58 23.47
N GLY A 197 -11.11 -22.72 23.65
CA GLY A 197 -11.72 -22.86 24.97
C GLY A 197 -11.92 -21.54 25.71
N THR A 198 -11.51 -20.39 25.15
CA THR A 198 -11.77 -19.08 25.75
C THR A 198 -13.20 -18.62 25.44
N LEU A 199 -13.86 -17.99 26.41
CA LEU A 199 -15.11 -17.32 26.22
C LEU A 199 -14.89 -16.02 25.44
N VAL A 200 -15.52 -15.90 24.29
CA VAL A 200 -15.45 -14.73 23.39
C VAL A 200 -16.81 -14.09 23.25
N GLY A 201 -16.86 -12.81 22.86
CA GLY A 201 -18.15 -12.12 22.68
C GLY A 201 -18.02 -10.62 22.58
N PRO A 202 -19.10 -9.88 22.28
CA PRO A 202 -19.09 -8.44 22.06
C PRO A 202 -18.64 -7.61 23.27
N GLY A 203 -18.85 -8.09 24.47
CA GLY A 203 -18.55 -7.38 25.72
C GLY A 203 -17.15 -7.56 26.29
N GLY A 204 -16.32 -8.44 25.70
CA GLY A 204 -15.03 -8.82 26.28
C GLY A 204 -13.96 -9.05 25.22
N LYS A 205 -13.44 -10.27 25.16
CA LYS A 205 -12.45 -10.71 24.14
C LYS A 205 -13.16 -10.91 22.80
N SER A 206 -13.42 -9.83 22.08
CA SER A 206 -14.10 -9.86 20.78
C SER A 206 -13.16 -10.02 19.60
N LEU A 207 -11.94 -9.45 19.68
CA LEU A 207 -10.94 -9.53 18.60
C LEU A 207 -10.33 -10.93 18.56
N LEU A 208 -10.56 -11.65 17.48
CA LEU A 208 -10.10 -13.02 17.27
C LEU A 208 -8.79 -13.06 16.47
N ALA A 209 -8.75 -12.36 15.35
CA ALA A 209 -7.58 -12.24 14.47
C ALA A 209 -7.71 -10.98 13.59
N THR A 210 -6.66 -10.65 12.86
CA THR A 210 -6.69 -9.59 11.84
C THR A 210 -6.36 -10.18 10.49
N VAL A 211 -7.10 -9.82 9.46
CA VAL A 211 -6.80 -10.21 8.07
C VAL A 211 -6.33 -8.99 7.31
N VAL A 212 -5.19 -9.13 6.66
CA VAL A 212 -4.46 -8.04 5.97
C VAL A 212 -4.38 -8.36 4.49
N LYS A 213 -4.85 -7.46 3.66
CA LYS A 213 -4.68 -7.55 2.21
C LYS A 213 -3.28 -7.07 1.84
N SER A 214 -2.44 -7.97 1.33
CA SER A 214 -1.02 -7.74 1.07
C SER A 214 -0.64 -7.68 -0.41
N ASP A 215 -1.61 -7.82 -1.33
CA ASP A 215 -1.40 -7.72 -2.77
C ASP A 215 -1.11 -6.28 -3.22
N THR A 216 -1.61 -5.30 -2.47
CA THR A 216 -1.36 -3.88 -2.68
C THR A 216 -0.97 -3.24 -1.36
N VAL A 217 0.14 -2.52 -1.35
CA VAL A 217 0.64 -1.84 -0.17
C VAL A 217 0.72 -0.33 -0.41
N LEU A 218 0.57 0.43 0.65
CA LEU A 218 0.81 1.86 0.68
C LEU A 218 2.19 2.10 1.29
N VAL A 219 2.93 3.00 0.68
CA VAL A 219 4.24 3.42 1.20
C VAL A 219 4.13 4.88 1.61
N ASP A 220 4.18 5.13 2.91
CA ASP A 220 4.19 6.47 3.47
C ASP A 220 5.64 6.88 3.72
N PHE A 221 6.11 7.91 3.05
CA PHE A 221 7.46 8.44 3.25
C PHE A 221 7.42 9.97 3.38
N SER A 222 8.41 10.52 4.05
CA SER A 222 8.56 11.96 4.23
C SER A 222 9.78 12.46 3.49
N MET A 223 9.63 13.55 2.75
CA MET A 223 10.74 14.28 2.13
C MET A 223 10.79 15.71 2.66
N THR A 224 11.97 16.33 2.62
CA THR A 224 12.08 17.73 3.00
C THR A 224 11.43 18.63 1.93
N ALA A 225 10.94 19.80 2.35
CA ALA A 225 10.36 20.76 1.40
C ALA A 225 11.37 21.18 0.31
N LEU A 226 12.66 21.23 0.68
CA LEU A 226 13.74 21.57 -0.25
C LEU A 226 13.93 20.45 -1.31
N ASP A 227 13.91 19.19 -0.91
CA ASP A 227 14.06 18.08 -1.84
C ASP A 227 12.86 17.97 -2.77
N TYR A 228 11.67 18.22 -2.25
CA TYR A 228 10.45 18.31 -3.06
C TYR A 228 10.55 19.41 -4.13
N LEU A 229 10.98 20.62 -3.73
CA LEU A 229 11.14 21.73 -4.67
C LEU A 229 12.22 21.44 -5.73
N LYS A 230 13.36 20.89 -5.32
CA LYS A 230 14.43 20.48 -6.26
C LYS A 230 13.96 19.41 -7.24
N SER A 231 13.19 18.42 -6.79
CA SER A 231 12.63 17.39 -7.66
C SER A 231 11.61 17.98 -8.63
N LYS A 232 10.77 18.91 -8.16
CA LYS A 232 9.79 19.62 -8.98
C LYS A 232 10.45 20.50 -10.04
N GLU A 233 11.46 21.30 -9.68
CA GLU A 233 12.23 22.10 -10.64
C GLU A 233 12.90 21.23 -11.70
N ARG A 234 13.48 20.13 -11.31
CA ARG A 234 14.11 19.16 -12.20
C ARG A 234 13.11 18.56 -13.18
N ASN A 235 11.95 18.15 -12.69
CA ASN A 235 10.87 17.65 -13.55
C ASN A 235 10.30 18.71 -14.50
N ILE A 236 10.23 19.96 -14.09
CA ILE A 236 9.82 21.07 -14.97
C ILE A 236 10.88 21.30 -16.05
N ASN A 237 12.16 21.26 -15.69
CA ASN A 237 13.28 21.50 -16.62
C ASN A 237 13.51 20.31 -17.58
N LEU A 238 13.23 19.08 -17.16
CA LEU A 238 13.19 17.89 -17.99
C LEU A 238 11.85 17.75 -18.72
N GLY A 239 10.90 18.61 -18.33
CA GLY A 239 9.51 18.44 -18.61
C GLY A 239 9.14 18.69 -20.04
N GLN A 240 8.50 17.93 -20.53
CA GLN A 240 7.45 17.78 -21.53
C GLN A 240 7.47 16.46 -22.26
N GLN A 241 8.35 15.54 -21.91
CA GLN A 241 8.34 14.21 -22.53
C GLN A 241 7.67 13.09 -21.73
N ASP A 242 7.29 13.31 -20.47
CA ASP A 242 6.65 12.26 -19.67
C ASP A 242 5.29 12.68 -19.09
N SER A 243 4.36 13.01 -19.98
CA SER A 243 2.95 13.27 -19.61
C SER A 243 2.17 12.00 -19.21
N THR A 244 2.82 10.84 -19.14
CA THR A 244 2.18 9.54 -18.84
C THR A 244 2.38 9.06 -17.41
N ARG A 245 3.22 9.68 -16.61
CA ARG A 245 3.33 9.41 -15.16
C ARG A 245 2.61 10.47 -14.35
N SER A 246 1.29 10.47 -14.43
CA SER A 246 0.47 11.23 -13.48
C SER A 246 0.63 10.61 -12.09
N TRP A 247 1.28 11.31 -11.18
CA TRP A 247 1.13 11.07 -9.77
C TRP A 247 -0.32 11.39 -9.41
N GLN A 248 -1.13 10.36 -9.20
CA GLN A 248 -2.38 10.51 -8.50
C GLN A 248 -2.10 10.43 -6.99
N PRO A 249 -2.58 11.40 -6.19
CA PRO A 249 -2.47 11.40 -4.74
C PRO A 249 -3.29 10.29 -4.09
#